data_88f12b36364440ded02457c898f95d66
#
_entry.id   88f12b36364440ded02457c898f95d66
#
_cell.length_a   1.000
_cell.length_b   1.000
_cell.length_c   1.000
_cell.angle_alpha   90.00
_cell.angle_beta   90.00
_cell.angle_gamma   90.00
#
_symmetry.space_group_name_H-M   'P 1'
#
loop_
_entity.id
_entity.type
_entity.pdbx_description
1 polymer ?
#
loop_
_entity_poly.entity_id
_entity_poly.type
_entity_poly.pdbx_seq_one_letter_code
_entity_poly.pdbx_strand_id
1 'polypeptide(L)'
;LGSPPSSNLTLGVLSHQFGLPVRAPYHLRDMARDGLALMDALHIRQFHLLGASMGGMIAQHMADLAPERMLSLTLLMSSSGDPGLPAPQQAVLDLLARREAPSRAVALEQQADLLAALGSPLISDERTTLLRQAARSYDRAFNPSGVERQLLAILAEPSRVGLLNRLQVPTLVIHGTADPLLPVMHGVHLAAQIHGSQLVLVPGMAHRFQERFKTPLL
;
A
#
# COMPACT_ATOMS: atom_id res chain seq x y z
N LEU A 1 20.03 9.47 -6.70
CA LEU A 1 19.34 9.79 -5.45
C LEU A 1 20.24 9.32 -4.31
N GLY A 2 20.89 10.25 -3.59
CA GLY A 2 21.75 9.95 -2.45
C GLY A 2 20.95 9.19 -1.38
N SER A 3 21.57 8.19 -0.75
CA SER A 3 20.96 7.49 0.37
C SER A 3 20.76 8.47 1.52
N PRO A 4 19.53 8.77 1.95
CA PRO A 4 19.33 9.58 3.14
C PRO A 4 19.90 8.85 4.37
N PRO A 5 20.22 9.58 5.46
CA PRO A 5 20.77 9.00 6.67
C PRO A 5 19.88 7.88 7.20
N SER A 6 20.47 6.91 7.88
CA SER A 6 19.81 5.73 8.45
C SER A 6 18.60 6.15 9.28
N SER A 7 17.42 5.83 8.77
CA SER A 7 16.16 6.01 9.48
C SER A 7 15.95 4.79 10.37
N ASN A 8 15.70 5.00 11.66
CA ASN A 8 15.48 3.91 12.59
C ASN A 8 13.99 3.53 12.59
N LEU A 9 13.63 2.47 11.87
CA LEU A 9 12.24 1.99 11.78
C LEU A 9 11.66 1.65 13.16
N THR A 10 12.44 1.06 14.06
CA THR A 10 11.99 0.73 15.43
C THR A 10 11.57 1.98 16.18
N LEU A 11 12.37 3.05 16.10
CA LEU A 11 12.03 4.33 16.71
C LEU A 11 10.78 4.95 16.06
N GLY A 12 10.65 4.84 14.74
CA GLY A 12 9.47 5.31 14.00
C GLY A 12 8.20 4.59 14.43
N VAL A 13 8.23 3.27 14.57
CA VAL A 13 7.09 2.47 15.05
C VAL A 13 6.71 2.85 16.48
N LEU A 14 7.69 2.97 17.39
CA LEU A 14 7.44 3.41 18.76
C LEU A 14 6.83 4.81 18.78
N SER A 15 7.39 5.77 18.05
CA SER A 15 6.84 7.12 17.96
C SER A 15 5.38 7.11 17.49
N HIS A 16 5.08 6.34 16.45
CA HIS A 16 3.72 6.20 15.93
C HIS A 16 2.76 5.61 16.97
N GLN A 17 3.15 4.56 17.70
CA GLN A 17 2.34 3.94 18.75
C GLN A 17 2.00 4.89 19.90
N PHE A 18 2.90 5.81 20.22
CA PHE A 18 2.68 6.84 21.25
C PHE A 18 2.08 8.14 20.71
N GLY A 19 1.65 8.18 19.45
CA GLY A 19 1.10 9.39 18.84
C GLY A 19 2.13 10.51 18.65
N LEU A 20 3.42 10.21 18.69
CA LEU A 20 4.51 11.16 18.50
C LEU A 20 4.83 11.30 17.00
N PRO A 21 5.36 12.47 16.58
CA PRO A 21 5.76 12.67 15.18
C PRO A 21 6.80 11.66 14.73
N VAL A 22 6.55 10.99 13.60
CA VAL A 22 7.49 10.08 12.96
C VAL A 22 8.34 10.84 11.96
N ARG A 23 9.66 10.71 12.07
CA ARG A 23 10.60 11.28 11.07
C ARG A 23 10.75 10.31 9.92
N ALA A 24 10.38 10.74 8.72
CA ALA A 24 10.59 10.01 7.48
C ALA A 24 11.53 10.80 6.55
N PRO A 25 12.39 10.10 5.77
CA PRO A 25 13.30 10.77 4.82
C PRO A 25 12.58 11.44 3.65
N TYR A 26 11.37 11.01 3.35
CA TYR A 26 10.43 11.55 2.36
C TYR A 26 9.00 11.14 2.77
N HIS A 27 8.00 11.79 2.18
CA HIS A 27 6.59 11.54 2.44
C HIS A 27 5.89 10.93 1.22
N LEU A 28 4.70 10.37 1.41
CA LEU A 28 3.88 9.84 0.30
C LEU A 28 3.56 10.92 -0.75
N ARG A 29 3.44 12.17 -0.31
CA ARG A 29 3.24 13.32 -1.21
C ARG A 29 4.45 13.59 -2.13
N ASP A 30 5.68 13.30 -1.68
CA ASP A 30 6.87 13.42 -2.52
C ASP A 30 6.89 12.33 -3.59
N MET A 31 6.51 11.09 -3.22
CA MET A 31 6.33 9.99 -4.17
C MET A 31 5.23 10.27 -5.19
N ALA A 32 4.17 10.99 -4.79
CA ALA A 32 3.12 11.44 -5.71
C ALA A 32 3.65 12.46 -6.73
N ARG A 33 4.52 13.39 -6.30
CA ARG A 33 5.21 14.33 -7.21
C ARG A 33 6.12 13.61 -8.20
N ASP A 34 6.86 12.58 -7.73
CA ASP A 34 7.67 11.74 -8.62
C ASP A 34 6.80 11.03 -9.67
N GLY A 35 5.63 10.52 -9.29
CA GLY A 35 4.67 9.92 -10.21
C GLY A 35 4.17 10.92 -11.26
N LEU A 36 3.83 12.14 -10.86
CA LEU A 36 3.41 13.20 -11.79
C LEU A 36 4.56 13.63 -12.71
N ALA A 37 5.78 13.76 -12.18
CA ALA A 37 6.96 14.08 -12.98
C ALA A 37 7.27 13.00 -14.02
N LEU A 38 7.04 11.72 -13.69
CA LEU A 38 7.13 10.63 -14.66
C LEU A 38 6.11 10.80 -15.80
N MET A 39 4.86 11.15 -15.48
CA MET A 39 3.84 11.42 -16.51
C MET A 39 4.23 12.61 -17.41
N ASP A 40 4.87 13.63 -16.82
CA ASP A 40 5.40 14.78 -17.60
C ASP A 40 6.51 14.35 -18.55
N ALA A 41 7.48 13.57 -18.04
CA ALA A 41 8.58 13.05 -18.86
C ALA A 41 8.11 12.13 -20.00
N LEU A 42 6.96 11.45 -19.82
CA LEU A 42 6.32 10.63 -20.83
C LEU A 42 5.33 11.40 -21.72
N HIS A 43 5.19 12.72 -21.51
CA HIS A 43 4.23 13.58 -22.21
C HIS A 43 2.76 13.14 -22.08
N ILE A 44 2.41 12.45 -20.98
CA ILE A 44 1.06 11.98 -20.69
C ILE A 44 0.31 13.09 -19.94
N ARG A 45 -0.61 13.76 -20.59
CA ARG A 45 -1.35 14.88 -20.01
C ARG A 45 -2.47 14.44 -19.09
N GLN A 46 -3.25 13.44 -19.48
CA GLN A 46 -4.37 12.90 -18.73
C GLN A 46 -4.28 11.36 -18.67
N PHE A 47 -4.72 10.77 -17.57
CA PHE A 47 -4.63 9.34 -17.38
C PHE A 47 -5.65 8.79 -16.37
N HIS A 48 -5.95 7.51 -16.49
CA HIS A 48 -6.62 6.73 -15.44
C HIS A 48 -5.54 6.26 -14.45
N LEU A 49 -5.80 6.42 -13.16
CA LEU A 49 -4.83 6.04 -12.12
C LEU A 49 -5.38 4.89 -11.28
N LEU A 50 -4.62 3.81 -11.20
CA LEU A 50 -4.88 2.71 -10.27
C LEU A 50 -3.74 2.64 -9.27
N GLY A 51 -4.09 2.68 -7.98
CA GLY A 51 -3.14 2.53 -6.89
C GLY A 51 -3.56 1.41 -5.94
N ALA A 52 -2.63 0.48 -5.64
CA ALA A 52 -2.85 -0.60 -4.70
C ALA A 52 -2.08 -0.36 -3.39
N SER A 53 -2.72 -0.61 -2.24
CA SER A 53 -2.10 -0.48 -0.91
C SER A 53 -1.46 0.89 -0.72
N MET A 54 -0.16 0.98 -0.42
CA MET A 54 0.61 2.24 -0.38
C MET A 54 0.51 3.02 -1.70
N GLY A 55 0.48 2.33 -2.85
CA GLY A 55 0.26 2.98 -4.15
C GLY A 55 -1.09 3.69 -4.25
N GLY A 56 -2.13 3.18 -3.56
CA GLY A 56 -3.41 3.87 -3.43
C GLY A 56 -3.32 5.11 -2.53
N MET A 57 -2.50 5.08 -1.48
CA MET A 57 -2.24 6.25 -0.65
C MET A 57 -1.52 7.35 -1.45
N ILE A 58 -0.54 6.97 -2.27
CA ILE A 58 0.17 7.87 -3.19
C ILE A 58 -0.80 8.43 -4.24
N ALA A 59 -1.67 7.58 -4.81
CA ALA A 59 -2.65 7.97 -5.83
C ALA A 59 -3.64 9.02 -5.30
N GLN A 60 -4.02 8.97 -4.02
CA GLN A 60 -4.83 10.00 -3.36
C GLN A 60 -4.13 11.37 -3.42
N HIS A 61 -2.84 11.42 -3.14
CA HIS A 61 -2.06 12.67 -3.26
C HIS A 61 -1.90 13.13 -4.71
N MET A 62 -1.70 12.20 -5.67
CA MET A 62 -1.62 12.58 -7.09
C MET A 62 -2.93 13.21 -7.55
N ALA A 63 -4.08 12.66 -7.14
CA ALA A 63 -5.39 13.19 -7.48
C ALA A 63 -5.67 14.57 -6.83
N ASP A 64 -5.15 14.84 -5.62
CA ASP A 64 -5.24 16.16 -4.98
C ASP A 64 -4.29 17.19 -5.61
N LEU A 65 -3.10 16.76 -6.06
CA LEU A 65 -2.08 17.66 -6.64
C LEU A 65 -2.38 18.07 -8.09
N ALA A 66 -3.04 17.20 -8.85
CA ALA A 66 -3.30 17.43 -10.28
C ALA A 66 -4.67 16.84 -10.69
N PRO A 67 -5.79 17.33 -10.10
CA PRO A 67 -7.11 16.77 -10.34
C PRO A 67 -7.54 16.85 -11.82
N GLU A 68 -7.11 17.87 -12.55
CA GLU A 68 -7.40 18.09 -13.97
C GLU A 68 -6.76 17.04 -14.90
N ARG A 69 -5.79 16.30 -14.38
CA ARG A 69 -5.10 15.21 -15.11
C ARG A 69 -5.74 13.85 -14.88
N MET A 70 -6.61 13.71 -13.87
CA MET A 70 -7.21 12.44 -13.48
C MET A 70 -8.52 12.20 -14.24
N LEU A 71 -8.53 11.23 -15.16
CA LEU A 71 -9.75 10.76 -15.82
C LEU A 71 -10.58 9.86 -14.89
N SER A 72 -9.91 9.03 -14.10
CA SER A 72 -10.52 8.26 -13.01
C SER A 72 -9.45 7.81 -12.00
N LEU A 73 -9.89 7.49 -10.78
CA LEU A 73 -9.06 6.97 -9.70
C LEU A 73 -9.60 5.62 -9.26
N THR A 74 -8.75 4.58 -9.22
CA THR A 74 -9.07 3.29 -8.62
C THR A 74 -8.17 3.04 -7.43
N LEU A 75 -8.76 2.83 -6.27
CA LEU A 75 -8.08 2.55 -5.00
C LEU A 75 -8.32 1.08 -4.63
N LEU A 76 -7.28 0.25 -4.79
CA LEU A 76 -7.33 -1.18 -4.50
C LEU A 76 -6.66 -1.46 -3.16
N MET A 77 -7.37 -2.12 -2.21
CA MET A 77 -6.85 -2.52 -0.89
C MET A 77 -6.01 -1.42 -0.21
N SER A 78 -6.52 -0.20 -0.12
CA SER A 78 -5.83 0.98 0.39
C SER A 78 -6.52 1.56 1.63
N SER A 79 -6.00 2.67 2.17
CA SER A 79 -6.47 3.32 3.38
C SER A 79 -6.46 4.83 3.26
N SER A 80 -7.33 5.51 4.04
CA SER A 80 -7.30 6.95 4.27
C SER A 80 -6.22 7.37 5.28
N GLY A 81 -5.70 6.42 6.08
CA GLY A 81 -4.81 6.71 7.20
C GLY A 81 -5.53 7.32 8.41
N ASP A 82 -6.85 7.17 8.51
CA ASP A 82 -7.59 7.63 9.69
C ASP A 82 -7.23 6.80 10.92
N PRO A 83 -6.88 7.42 12.07
CA PRO A 83 -6.44 6.71 13.26
C PRO A 83 -7.55 5.88 13.94
N GLY A 84 -8.83 6.13 13.60
CA GLY A 84 -9.95 5.34 14.09
C GLY A 84 -10.17 4.02 13.37
N LEU A 85 -9.37 3.71 12.34
CA LEU A 85 -9.51 2.47 11.56
C LEU A 85 -8.87 1.27 12.28
N PRO A 86 -9.38 0.04 12.03
CA PRO A 86 -8.85 -1.17 12.65
C PRO A 86 -7.37 -1.39 12.32
N ALA A 87 -6.60 -1.81 13.32
CA ALA A 87 -5.21 -2.19 13.12
C ALA A 87 -5.08 -3.47 12.27
N PRO A 88 -3.91 -3.70 11.64
CA PRO A 88 -3.56 -4.96 11.02
C PRO A 88 -3.64 -6.13 12.00
N GLN A 89 -3.86 -7.35 11.50
CA GLN A 89 -3.78 -8.55 12.32
C GLN A 89 -2.38 -8.75 12.89
N GLN A 90 -2.28 -9.15 14.16
CA GLN A 90 -1.01 -9.28 14.86
C GLN A 90 -0.04 -10.21 14.14
N ALA A 91 -0.52 -11.33 13.59
CA ALA A 91 0.30 -12.28 12.85
C ALA A 91 1.01 -11.63 11.62
N VAL A 92 0.35 -10.68 10.95
CA VAL A 92 0.97 -9.93 9.83
C VAL A 92 2.00 -8.93 10.34
N LEU A 93 1.69 -8.24 11.45
CA LEU A 93 2.65 -7.32 12.09
C LEU A 93 3.92 -8.05 12.53
N ASP A 94 3.80 -9.25 13.11
CA ASP A 94 4.94 -10.07 13.54
C ASP A 94 5.83 -10.47 12.34
N LEU A 95 5.22 -10.77 11.19
CA LEU A 95 5.96 -11.06 9.96
C LEU A 95 6.69 -9.84 9.40
N LEU A 96 6.05 -8.68 9.42
CA LEU A 96 6.64 -7.41 8.98
C LEU A 96 7.75 -6.91 9.91
N ALA A 97 7.70 -7.26 11.20
CA ALA A 97 8.69 -6.90 12.21
C ALA A 97 9.92 -7.82 12.23
N ARG A 98 9.96 -8.87 11.40
CA ARG A 98 11.13 -9.78 11.33
C ARG A 98 12.38 -9.00 10.95
N ARG A 99 13.50 -9.38 11.60
CA ARG A 99 14.81 -8.79 11.29
C ARG A 99 15.24 -9.10 9.86
N GLU A 100 16.11 -8.24 9.33
CA GLU A 100 16.74 -8.46 8.04
C GLU A 100 17.36 -9.87 7.96
N ALA A 101 17.10 -10.54 6.86
CA ALA A 101 17.51 -11.91 6.65
C ALA A 101 19.04 -11.99 6.46
N PRO A 102 19.74 -12.91 7.15
CA PRO A 102 21.20 -13.05 7.06
C PRO A 102 21.66 -13.66 5.72
N SER A 103 20.75 -14.19 4.92
CA SER A 103 21.04 -14.78 3.62
C SER A 103 19.85 -14.68 2.66
N ARG A 104 20.13 -14.82 1.35
CA ARG A 104 19.09 -14.89 0.31
C ARG A 104 18.07 -15.99 0.62
N ALA A 105 18.51 -17.17 1.04
CA ALA A 105 17.60 -18.28 1.33
C ALA A 105 16.60 -17.90 2.44
N VAL A 106 17.08 -17.32 3.53
CA VAL A 106 16.22 -16.86 4.63
C VAL A 106 15.30 -15.71 4.18
N ALA A 107 15.80 -14.79 3.35
CA ALA A 107 14.97 -13.72 2.80
C ALA A 107 13.80 -14.25 1.96
N LEU A 108 14.05 -15.28 1.13
CA LEU A 108 13.00 -15.90 0.33
C LEU A 108 11.95 -16.60 1.19
N GLU A 109 12.35 -17.30 2.23
CA GLU A 109 11.43 -17.95 3.17
C GLU A 109 10.59 -16.92 3.92
N GLN A 110 11.20 -15.86 4.46
CA GLN A 110 10.48 -14.76 5.13
C GLN A 110 9.47 -14.09 4.20
N GLN A 111 9.86 -13.82 2.96
CA GLN A 111 8.98 -13.22 1.96
C GLN A 111 7.84 -14.17 1.58
N ALA A 112 8.10 -15.47 1.45
CA ALA A 112 7.08 -16.47 1.16
C ALA A 112 6.08 -16.61 2.31
N ASP A 113 6.53 -16.52 3.58
CA ASP A 113 5.64 -16.49 4.74
C ASP A 113 4.72 -15.26 4.72
N LEU A 114 5.27 -14.09 4.43
CA LEU A 114 4.48 -12.87 4.31
C LEU A 114 3.47 -12.96 3.15
N LEU A 115 3.89 -13.46 1.99
CA LEU A 115 3.00 -13.70 0.84
C LEU A 115 1.86 -14.67 1.20
N ALA A 116 2.13 -15.71 1.98
CA ALA A 116 1.11 -16.63 2.45
C ALA A 116 0.12 -15.93 3.39
N ALA A 117 0.62 -15.19 4.38
CA ALA A 117 -0.21 -14.48 5.35
C ALA A 117 -1.09 -13.39 4.72
N LEU A 118 -0.62 -12.75 3.66
CA LEU A 118 -1.37 -11.75 2.90
C LEU A 118 -2.30 -12.37 1.84
N GLY A 119 -2.26 -13.69 1.66
CA GLY A 119 -3.08 -14.42 0.70
C GLY A 119 -4.51 -14.63 1.17
N SER A 120 -5.41 -14.88 0.23
CA SER A 120 -6.79 -15.23 0.52
C SER A 120 -6.89 -16.55 1.28
N PRO A 121 -7.73 -16.64 2.33
CA PRO A 121 -8.00 -17.91 3.00
C PRO A 121 -8.73 -18.93 2.12
N LEU A 122 -9.29 -18.47 0.98
CA LEU A 122 -9.98 -19.33 0.01
C LEU A 122 -9.02 -19.96 -1.03
N ILE A 123 -7.73 -19.62 -1.00
CA ILE A 123 -6.73 -20.06 -1.96
C ILE A 123 -5.52 -20.59 -1.21
N SER A 124 -5.27 -21.89 -1.35
CA SER A 124 -4.05 -22.50 -0.86
C SER A 124 -2.97 -22.37 -1.93
N ASP A 125 -2.05 -21.41 -1.76
CA ASP A 125 -0.88 -21.30 -2.64
C ASP A 125 0.16 -22.36 -2.26
N GLU A 126 0.68 -23.07 -3.25
CA GLU A 126 1.81 -23.97 -3.02
C GLU A 126 3.06 -23.20 -2.58
N ARG A 127 3.77 -23.71 -1.56
CA ARG A 127 5.01 -23.11 -1.04
C ARG A 127 6.03 -22.83 -2.15
N THR A 128 6.16 -23.74 -3.10
CA THR A 128 7.05 -23.59 -4.26
C THR A 128 6.69 -22.40 -5.15
N THR A 129 5.40 -22.08 -5.27
CA THR A 129 4.93 -20.91 -6.01
C THR A 129 5.25 -19.63 -5.28
N LEU A 130 5.03 -19.59 -3.96
CA LEU A 130 5.38 -18.44 -3.12
C LEU A 130 6.88 -18.17 -3.14
N LEU A 131 7.72 -19.19 -3.01
CA LEU A 131 9.18 -19.08 -3.11
C LEU A 131 9.64 -18.56 -4.48
N ARG A 132 9.02 -19.03 -5.58
CA ARG A 132 9.31 -18.49 -6.92
C ARG A 132 8.95 -17.01 -7.05
N GLN A 133 7.83 -16.57 -6.48
CA GLN A 133 7.44 -15.16 -6.46
C GLN A 133 8.44 -14.34 -5.63
N ALA A 134 8.81 -14.83 -4.45
CA ALA A 134 9.81 -14.22 -3.60
C ALA A 134 11.16 -14.08 -4.31
N ALA A 135 11.63 -15.14 -4.98
CA ALA A 135 12.88 -15.12 -5.75
C ALA A 135 12.86 -14.08 -6.87
N ARG A 136 11.79 -14.04 -7.66
CA ARG A 136 11.66 -13.03 -8.74
C ARG A 136 11.70 -11.59 -8.20
N SER A 137 11.07 -11.35 -7.05
CA SER A 137 11.09 -10.04 -6.42
C SER A 137 12.48 -9.68 -5.90
N TYR A 138 13.11 -10.61 -5.19
CA TYR A 138 14.46 -10.45 -4.64
C TYR A 138 15.50 -10.18 -5.73
N ASP A 139 15.52 -11.01 -6.77
CA ASP A 139 16.52 -10.95 -7.85
C ASP A 139 16.36 -9.69 -8.72
N ARG A 140 15.13 -9.14 -8.80
CA ARG A 140 14.88 -7.88 -9.50
C ARG A 140 15.38 -6.67 -8.73
N ALA A 141 15.15 -6.60 -7.42
CA ALA A 141 15.57 -5.48 -6.59
C ALA A 141 15.47 -5.84 -5.10
N PHE A 142 16.58 -6.21 -4.49
CA PHE A 142 16.67 -6.38 -3.04
C PHE A 142 17.17 -5.07 -2.40
N ASN A 143 16.28 -4.35 -1.74
CA ASN A 143 16.60 -3.08 -1.09
C ASN A 143 15.87 -2.96 0.26
N PRO A 144 16.31 -3.64 1.32
CA PRO A 144 15.64 -3.60 2.63
C PRO A 144 15.57 -2.19 3.21
N SER A 145 16.62 -1.39 3.08
CA SER A 145 16.59 0.01 3.54
C SER A 145 15.59 0.88 2.77
N GLY A 146 15.29 0.53 1.52
CA GLY A 146 14.21 1.13 0.74
C GLY A 146 12.83 0.82 1.33
N VAL A 147 12.61 -0.44 1.72
CA VAL A 147 11.37 -0.88 2.39
C VAL A 147 11.17 -0.15 3.71
N GLU A 148 12.22 -0.04 4.55
CA GLU A 148 12.15 0.70 5.81
C GLU A 148 11.76 2.17 5.60
N ARG A 149 12.37 2.85 4.62
CA ARG A 149 12.01 4.24 4.29
C ARG A 149 10.56 4.38 3.84
N GLN A 150 10.03 3.43 3.08
CA GLN A 150 8.62 3.43 2.65
C GLN A 150 7.68 3.21 3.85
N LEU A 151 8.01 2.29 4.75
CA LEU A 151 7.23 2.09 5.98
C LEU A 151 7.22 3.34 6.85
N LEU A 152 8.36 4.01 7.02
CA LEU A 152 8.42 5.28 7.74
C LEU A 152 7.59 6.38 7.07
N ALA A 153 7.57 6.44 5.74
CA ALA A 153 6.73 7.38 5.01
C ALA A 153 5.23 7.12 5.27
N ILE A 154 4.81 5.86 5.38
CA ILE A 154 3.43 5.50 5.75
C ILE A 154 3.14 5.88 7.20
N LEU A 155 4.04 5.57 8.15
CA LEU A 155 3.85 5.87 9.57
C LEU A 155 3.87 7.37 9.88
N ALA A 156 4.59 8.15 9.09
CA ALA A 156 4.66 9.62 9.22
C ALA A 156 3.48 10.34 8.58
N GLU A 157 2.64 9.60 7.83
CA GLU A 157 1.56 10.18 7.05
C GLU A 157 0.36 10.51 7.95
N PRO A 158 -0.13 11.76 7.95
CA PRO A 158 -1.36 12.11 8.64
C PRO A 158 -2.59 11.52 7.94
N SER A 159 -3.74 11.57 8.62
CA SER A 159 -5.02 11.23 8.00
C SER A 159 -5.28 12.06 6.76
N ARG A 160 -5.65 11.40 5.66
CA ARG A 160 -5.94 12.03 4.37
C ARG A 160 -7.44 12.33 4.17
N VAL A 161 -8.26 12.21 5.22
CA VAL A 161 -9.70 12.48 5.16
C VAL A 161 -10.00 13.85 4.57
N GLY A 162 -9.31 14.90 5.03
CA GLY A 162 -9.50 16.25 4.49
C GLY A 162 -9.16 16.40 3.01
N LEU A 163 -8.21 15.60 2.50
CA LEU A 163 -7.89 15.50 1.08
C LEU A 163 -8.99 14.76 0.33
N LEU A 164 -9.41 13.60 0.83
CA LEU A 164 -10.42 12.75 0.20
C LEU A 164 -11.76 13.45 0.01
N ASN A 165 -12.18 14.24 0.99
CA ASN A 165 -13.43 15.02 0.93
C ASN A 165 -13.46 16.09 -0.17
N ARG A 166 -12.30 16.47 -0.71
CA ARG A 166 -12.17 17.45 -1.80
C ARG A 166 -12.09 16.82 -3.18
N LEU A 167 -11.87 15.51 -3.26
CA LEU A 167 -11.73 14.83 -4.54
C LEU A 167 -13.05 14.85 -5.33
N GLN A 168 -12.96 15.23 -6.60
CA GLN A 168 -14.08 15.29 -7.53
C GLN A 168 -13.92 14.29 -8.70
N VAL A 169 -12.79 13.56 -8.73
CA VAL A 169 -12.50 12.60 -9.78
C VAL A 169 -13.40 11.35 -9.63
N PRO A 170 -13.94 10.80 -10.72
CA PRO A 170 -14.67 9.54 -10.69
C PRO A 170 -13.81 8.46 -10.01
N THR A 171 -14.28 7.94 -8.87
CA THR A 171 -13.47 7.06 -8.02
C THR A 171 -14.13 5.71 -7.82
N LEU A 172 -13.34 4.65 -7.98
CA LEU A 172 -13.70 3.27 -7.63
C LEU A 172 -12.80 2.80 -6.46
N VAL A 173 -13.42 2.35 -5.39
CA VAL A 173 -12.73 1.70 -4.26
C VAL A 173 -13.00 0.20 -4.32
N ILE A 174 -11.93 -0.59 -4.36
CA ILE A 174 -12.01 -2.06 -4.38
C ILE A 174 -11.29 -2.59 -3.13
N HIS A 175 -11.97 -3.41 -2.33
CA HIS A 175 -11.38 -3.95 -1.11
C HIS A 175 -11.78 -5.39 -0.87
N GLY A 176 -10.83 -6.20 -0.38
CA GLY A 176 -11.08 -7.58 -0.02
C GLY A 176 -11.72 -7.72 1.37
N THR A 177 -12.72 -8.60 1.50
CA THR A 177 -13.38 -8.81 2.81
C THR A 177 -12.52 -9.59 3.80
N ALA A 178 -11.45 -10.23 3.33
CA ALA A 178 -10.52 -11.03 4.16
C ALA A 178 -9.13 -10.41 4.29
N ASP A 179 -8.99 -9.09 4.03
CA ASP A 179 -7.70 -8.39 4.10
C ASP A 179 -7.18 -8.36 5.56
N PRO A 180 -6.04 -9.01 5.86
CA PRO A 180 -5.49 -9.05 7.21
C PRO A 180 -4.56 -7.88 7.53
N LEU A 181 -4.11 -7.13 6.52
CA LEU A 181 -3.22 -5.99 6.69
C LEU A 181 -4.01 -4.67 6.79
N LEU A 182 -4.95 -4.46 5.90
CA LEU A 182 -5.87 -3.35 5.94
C LEU A 182 -7.30 -3.91 6.00
N PRO A 183 -7.86 -4.17 7.20
CA PRO A 183 -9.20 -4.73 7.34
C PRO A 183 -10.24 -4.00 6.47
N VAL A 184 -11.29 -4.70 6.04
CA VAL A 184 -12.28 -4.22 5.07
C VAL A 184 -12.83 -2.81 5.37
N MET A 185 -12.86 -2.41 6.63
CA MET A 185 -13.31 -1.09 7.05
C MET A 185 -12.46 0.05 6.48
N HIS A 186 -11.19 -0.20 6.08
CA HIS A 186 -10.39 0.80 5.36
C HIS A 186 -11.00 1.15 3.99
N GLY A 187 -11.47 0.15 3.25
CA GLY A 187 -12.14 0.36 1.97
C GLY A 187 -13.50 1.03 2.13
N VAL A 188 -14.30 0.59 3.11
CA VAL A 188 -15.58 1.20 3.44
C VAL A 188 -15.42 2.68 3.81
N HIS A 189 -14.43 2.97 4.66
CA HIS A 189 -14.14 4.34 5.07
C HIS A 189 -13.68 5.20 3.89
N LEU A 190 -12.77 4.70 3.03
CA LEU A 190 -12.34 5.42 1.83
C LEU A 190 -13.53 5.83 0.96
N ALA A 191 -14.43 4.89 0.68
CA ALA A 191 -15.62 5.17 -0.13
C ALA A 191 -16.54 6.19 0.54
N ALA A 192 -16.68 6.15 1.86
CA ALA A 192 -17.49 7.11 2.60
C ALA A 192 -16.90 8.54 2.59
N GLN A 193 -15.57 8.68 2.45
CA GLN A 193 -14.89 9.98 2.44
C GLN A 193 -14.80 10.62 1.04
N ILE A 194 -15.02 9.84 -0.04
CA ILE A 194 -14.90 10.36 -1.42
C ILE A 194 -16.31 10.49 -2.01
N HIS A 195 -16.76 11.72 -2.22
CA HIS A 195 -18.09 11.97 -2.75
C HIS A 195 -18.29 11.34 -4.14
N GLY A 196 -19.40 10.61 -4.30
CA GLY A 196 -19.74 9.96 -5.56
C GLY A 196 -18.88 8.74 -5.92
N SER A 197 -18.03 8.26 -5.01
CA SER A 197 -17.26 7.04 -5.24
C SER A 197 -18.14 5.79 -5.26
N GLN A 198 -17.67 4.78 -5.99
CA GLN A 198 -18.26 3.43 -5.97
C GLN A 198 -17.40 2.52 -5.08
N LEU A 199 -18.03 1.62 -4.33
CA LEU A 199 -17.37 0.61 -3.51
C LEU A 199 -17.67 -0.79 -4.03
N VAL A 200 -16.62 -1.56 -4.29
CA VAL A 200 -16.69 -2.99 -4.60
C VAL A 200 -15.97 -3.77 -3.51
N LEU A 201 -16.73 -4.53 -2.74
CA LEU A 201 -16.17 -5.49 -1.78
C LEU A 201 -16.04 -6.86 -2.44
N VAL A 202 -14.82 -7.41 -2.46
CA VAL A 202 -14.54 -8.70 -3.09
C VAL A 202 -14.51 -9.79 -2.03
N PRO A 203 -15.51 -10.70 -2.00
CA PRO A 203 -15.59 -11.74 -0.99
C PRO A 203 -14.34 -12.64 -0.98
N GLY A 204 -13.73 -12.79 0.19
CA GLY A 204 -12.57 -13.64 0.41
C GLY A 204 -11.25 -13.14 -0.18
N MET A 205 -11.20 -12.05 -0.94
CA MET A 205 -9.95 -11.43 -1.32
C MET A 205 -9.24 -10.87 -0.08
N ALA A 206 -7.94 -11.10 0.02
CA ALA A 206 -7.08 -10.57 1.07
C ALA A 206 -6.16 -9.46 0.52
N HIS A 207 -5.00 -9.22 1.15
CA HIS A 207 -4.06 -8.16 0.73
C HIS A 207 -3.11 -8.60 -0.41
N ARG A 208 -3.60 -9.51 -1.26
CA ARG A 208 -2.92 -9.95 -2.48
C ARG A 208 -3.93 -10.09 -3.61
N PHE A 209 -3.57 -9.56 -4.78
CA PHE A 209 -4.38 -9.69 -5.98
C PHE A 209 -4.04 -11.00 -6.70
N GLN A 210 -4.60 -12.11 -6.17
CA GLN A 210 -4.40 -13.45 -6.72
C GLN A 210 -5.24 -13.66 -7.98
N GLU A 211 -4.81 -14.59 -8.85
CA GLU A 211 -5.40 -14.84 -10.19
C GLU A 211 -6.92 -15.00 -10.17
N ARG A 212 -7.44 -15.73 -9.18
CA ARG A 212 -8.89 -15.96 -9.00
C ARG A 212 -9.72 -14.68 -8.95
N PHE A 213 -9.14 -13.57 -8.47
CA PHE A 213 -9.83 -12.31 -8.27
C PHE A 213 -9.68 -11.34 -9.45
N LYS A 214 -8.95 -11.71 -10.50
CA LYS A 214 -8.77 -10.88 -11.69
C LYS A 214 -10.01 -10.89 -12.58
N THR A 215 -10.63 -12.06 -12.76
CA THR A 215 -11.77 -12.24 -13.66
C THR A 215 -13.02 -11.44 -13.27
N PRO A 216 -13.40 -11.26 -11.99
CA PRO A 216 -14.56 -10.45 -11.62
C PRO A 216 -14.36 -8.93 -11.79
N LEU A 217 -13.13 -8.47 -12.05
CA LEU A 217 -12.78 -7.06 -12.16
C LEU A 217 -12.48 -6.61 -13.60
N LEU A 218 -12.50 -7.54 -14.54
CA LEU A 218 -12.39 -7.31 -15.98
C LEU A 218 -13.75 -7.51 -16.65
#